data_4a746fa626a61481987942a6f9e6f083
#
_entry.id   4a746fa626a61481987942a6f9e6f083
#
_cell.length_a   1.000
_cell.length_b   1.000
_cell.length_c   1.000
_cell.angle_alpha   90.00
_cell.angle_beta   90.00
_cell.angle_gamma   90.00
#
_symmetry.space_group_name_H-M   'P 1'
#
loop_
_entity.id
_entity.type
_entity.pdbx_description
1 polymer ?
#
loop_
_entity_poly.entity_id
_entity_poly.type
_entity_poly.pdbx_seq_one_letter_code
_entity_poly.pdbx_strand_id
1 'polypeptide(L)'
;MDLYEITDTANSTDADIFISIHCNAADSTARGTETFYCQGSSTGRKIAEYVQKNLVSAMATVDRGVKDDTQTQHGRIHVLRNSDMPAILIELAFINNPNDAELLRNRQNDFAKAIVKGLAEYGGISLPAPDVVDTPPEIFDIDKVAVLTRKYESNGDPACVAVNAGDLGGVSYGLYQFASNVGVVDNFVEWLCNYPDSTFANYGKVLARYKVNSNAFIRQWQELGTVDAVNFGRLQDEYIKAQYYDVAAKKLAAKFFNVEKHTNALKAVILSRAIQNGASGCVKLFDIACNKIGQPNLSYIDDKWFDKDLINAIYDYLIVECDLSQPDGYGIWRSPDDFCHGNKNIILALRSRFVRERADALELLKA
;
A
#
# COMPACT_ATOMS: atom_id res chain seq x y z
N MET A 1 -11.05 -19.35 -23.09
CA MET A 1 -9.91 -19.96 -23.80
C MET A 1 -10.03 -21.45 -23.56
N ASP A 2 -10.09 -22.23 -24.62
CA ASP A 2 -10.10 -23.69 -24.49
C ASP A 2 -8.67 -24.24 -24.31
N LEU A 3 -8.53 -25.56 -24.06
CA LEU A 3 -7.22 -26.15 -23.79
C LEU A 3 -6.26 -26.08 -24.99
N TYR A 4 -6.79 -26.11 -26.21
CA TYR A 4 -5.99 -25.99 -27.44
C TYR A 4 -5.51 -24.54 -27.63
N GLU A 5 -6.37 -23.55 -27.42
CA GLU A 5 -6.00 -22.13 -27.47
C GLU A 5 -4.88 -21.80 -26.46
N ILE A 6 -4.91 -22.41 -25.26
CA ILE A 6 -3.86 -22.22 -24.24
C ILE A 6 -2.53 -22.77 -24.75
N THR A 7 -2.50 -24.00 -25.27
CA THR A 7 -1.27 -24.62 -25.75
C THR A 7 -0.76 -23.98 -27.04
N ASP A 8 -1.64 -23.63 -27.97
CA ASP A 8 -1.27 -22.93 -29.21
C ASP A 8 -0.68 -21.56 -28.90
N THR A 9 -1.27 -20.82 -27.93
CA THR A 9 -0.71 -19.54 -27.47
C THR A 9 0.68 -19.74 -26.87
N ALA A 10 0.86 -20.70 -25.98
CA ALA A 10 2.16 -20.98 -25.37
C ALA A 10 3.21 -21.36 -26.41
N ASN A 11 2.86 -22.26 -27.33
CA ASN A 11 3.75 -22.77 -28.39
C ASN A 11 4.10 -21.70 -29.44
N SER A 12 3.30 -20.62 -29.53
CA SER A 12 3.60 -19.47 -30.39
C SER A 12 4.60 -18.48 -29.80
N THR A 13 5.07 -18.72 -28.57
CA THR A 13 6.03 -17.87 -27.86
C THR A 13 7.40 -18.54 -27.79
N ASP A 14 8.46 -17.73 -27.51
CA ASP A 14 9.82 -18.22 -27.23
C ASP A 14 10.01 -18.54 -25.74
N ALA A 15 8.96 -19.05 -25.06
CA ALA A 15 9.01 -19.33 -23.63
C ALA A 15 9.83 -20.60 -23.35
N ASP A 16 10.73 -20.54 -22.37
CA ASP A 16 11.55 -21.67 -21.93
C ASP A 16 10.79 -22.70 -21.10
N ILE A 17 9.73 -22.28 -20.42
CA ILE A 17 8.93 -23.10 -19.49
C ILE A 17 7.45 -22.66 -19.54
N PHE A 18 6.55 -23.65 -19.57
CA PHE A 18 5.11 -23.41 -19.35
C PHE A 18 4.71 -23.81 -17.94
N ILE A 19 3.96 -22.94 -17.24
CA ILE A 19 3.47 -23.20 -15.88
C ILE A 19 1.97 -22.96 -15.83
N SER A 20 1.22 -24.00 -15.49
CA SER A 20 -0.21 -23.93 -15.23
C SER A 20 -0.45 -23.90 -13.72
N ILE A 21 -1.13 -22.87 -13.21
CA ILE A 21 -1.36 -22.68 -11.78
C ILE A 21 -2.83 -22.90 -11.47
N HIS A 22 -3.12 -23.84 -10.57
CA HIS A 22 -4.46 -24.30 -10.21
C HIS A 22 -4.67 -24.35 -8.70
N CYS A 23 -5.93 -24.41 -8.31
CA CYS A 23 -6.38 -24.79 -6.97
C CYS A 23 -7.06 -26.17 -7.06
N ASN A 24 -6.59 -27.11 -6.28
CA ASN A 24 -7.14 -28.47 -6.23
C ASN A 24 -8.53 -28.49 -5.59
N ALA A 25 -9.32 -29.51 -5.92
CA ALA A 25 -10.64 -29.72 -5.35
C ALA A 25 -10.87 -31.21 -5.06
N ALA A 26 -11.38 -31.50 -3.86
CA ALA A 26 -11.80 -32.85 -3.44
C ALA A 26 -12.80 -32.73 -2.27
N ASP A 27 -12.91 -33.74 -1.41
CA ASP A 27 -13.64 -33.59 -0.16
C ASP A 27 -12.93 -32.61 0.80
N SER A 28 -13.62 -32.15 1.83
CA SER A 28 -13.13 -31.13 2.77
C SER A 28 -11.96 -31.58 3.66
N THR A 29 -11.60 -32.88 3.65
CA THR A 29 -10.48 -33.42 4.43
C THR A 29 -9.17 -33.44 3.65
N ALA A 30 -9.24 -33.45 2.32
CA ALA A 30 -8.09 -33.38 1.43
C ALA A 30 -7.40 -32.01 1.55
N ARG A 31 -6.07 -32.01 1.64
CA ARG A 31 -5.26 -30.79 1.79
C ARG A 31 -3.83 -30.97 1.26
N GLY A 32 -3.15 -29.86 1.02
CA GLY A 32 -1.73 -29.83 0.66
C GLY A 32 -1.46 -29.44 -0.80
N THR A 33 -0.20 -29.44 -1.16
CA THR A 33 0.34 -28.98 -2.44
C THR A 33 0.87 -30.16 -3.24
N GLU A 34 0.62 -30.20 -4.54
CA GLU A 34 1.19 -31.17 -5.48
C GLU A 34 1.53 -30.52 -6.83
N THR A 35 2.56 -31.05 -7.49
CA THR A 35 2.99 -30.52 -8.80
C THR A 35 3.10 -31.66 -9.80
N PHE A 36 2.45 -31.48 -10.95
CA PHE A 36 2.43 -32.45 -12.05
C PHE A 36 3.40 -32.05 -13.17
N TYR A 37 3.97 -33.06 -13.83
CA TYR A 37 4.81 -32.93 -15.03
C TYR A 37 4.40 -33.96 -16.10
N CYS A 38 4.78 -33.75 -17.36
CA CYS A 38 4.53 -34.71 -18.42
C CYS A 38 5.35 -35.99 -18.23
N GLN A 39 4.72 -37.15 -18.23
CA GLN A 39 5.42 -38.44 -18.16
C GLN A 39 6.52 -38.53 -19.22
N GLY A 40 7.73 -38.87 -18.80
CA GLY A 40 8.92 -38.95 -19.67
C GLY A 40 9.73 -37.66 -19.77
N SER A 41 9.19 -36.52 -19.32
CA SER A 41 9.93 -35.25 -19.29
C SER A 41 10.84 -35.18 -18.05
N SER A 42 12.13 -35.44 -18.24
CA SER A 42 13.13 -35.33 -17.16
C SER A 42 13.33 -33.86 -16.72
N THR A 43 13.23 -32.92 -17.65
CA THR A 43 13.32 -31.47 -17.39
C THR A 43 12.10 -30.99 -16.61
N GLY A 44 10.87 -31.32 -17.07
CA GLY A 44 9.63 -30.97 -16.36
C GLY A 44 9.62 -31.52 -14.95
N ARG A 45 10.08 -32.78 -14.75
CA ARG A 45 10.23 -33.37 -13.42
C ARG A 45 11.13 -32.56 -12.50
N LYS A 46 12.34 -32.17 -12.96
CA LYS A 46 13.27 -31.38 -12.17
C LYS A 46 12.67 -30.02 -11.79
N ILE A 47 12.05 -29.31 -12.73
CA ILE A 47 11.38 -28.04 -12.46
C ILE A 47 10.30 -28.24 -11.39
N ALA A 48 9.46 -29.27 -11.53
CA ALA A 48 8.42 -29.60 -10.55
C ALA A 48 8.99 -29.88 -9.14
N GLU A 49 10.12 -30.58 -9.04
CA GLU A 49 10.79 -30.89 -7.76
C GLU A 49 11.27 -29.61 -7.05
N TYR A 50 11.88 -28.67 -7.77
CA TYR A 50 12.33 -27.40 -7.20
C TYR A 50 11.15 -26.52 -6.76
N VAL A 51 10.12 -26.42 -7.59
CA VAL A 51 8.92 -25.62 -7.29
C VAL A 51 8.14 -26.22 -6.12
N GLN A 52 7.90 -27.53 -6.12
CA GLN A 52 7.21 -28.25 -5.03
C GLN A 52 7.90 -28.05 -3.68
N LYS A 53 9.21 -28.27 -3.62
CA LYS A 53 10.03 -28.07 -2.41
C LYS A 53 9.87 -26.67 -1.84
N ASN A 54 9.95 -25.65 -2.69
CA ASN A 54 9.85 -24.26 -2.23
C ASN A 54 8.43 -23.89 -1.79
N LEU A 55 7.39 -24.37 -2.49
CA LEU A 55 5.99 -24.17 -2.10
C LEU A 55 5.67 -24.80 -0.74
N VAL A 56 6.02 -26.07 -0.56
CA VAL A 56 5.79 -26.78 0.71
C VAL A 56 6.51 -26.09 1.87
N SER A 57 7.77 -25.69 1.66
CA SER A 57 8.57 -25.01 2.68
C SER A 57 7.99 -23.64 3.05
N ALA A 58 7.61 -22.82 2.06
CA ALA A 58 7.12 -21.47 2.30
C ALA A 58 5.72 -21.43 2.92
N MET A 59 4.87 -22.36 2.51
CA MET A 59 3.46 -22.37 2.92
C MET A 59 3.18 -23.29 4.11
N ALA A 60 4.14 -24.11 4.53
CA ALA A 60 3.97 -25.14 5.54
C ALA A 60 2.76 -26.08 5.26
N THR A 61 2.50 -26.34 3.98
CA THR A 61 1.42 -27.24 3.54
C THR A 61 1.83 -28.70 3.64
N VAL A 62 0.85 -29.59 3.55
CA VAL A 62 1.12 -31.02 3.39
C VAL A 62 1.78 -31.24 2.02
N ASP A 63 2.94 -31.90 2.01
CA ASP A 63 3.61 -32.28 0.78
C ASP A 63 2.93 -33.52 0.16
N ARG A 64 2.27 -33.34 -0.96
CA ARG A 64 1.65 -34.43 -1.73
C ARG A 64 2.56 -34.93 -2.85
N GLY A 65 3.72 -34.31 -2.99
CA GLY A 65 4.80 -34.70 -3.86
C GLY A 65 4.66 -34.25 -5.33
N VAL A 66 5.67 -34.64 -6.09
CA VAL A 66 5.72 -34.45 -7.55
C VAL A 66 5.23 -35.71 -8.24
N LYS A 67 4.34 -35.55 -9.21
CA LYS A 67 3.65 -36.64 -9.90
C LYS A 67 3.73 -36.47 -11.41
N ASP A 68 3.84 -37.57 -12.15
CA ASP A 68 3.60 -37.48 -13.59
C ASP A 68 2.10 -37.43 -13.91
N ASP A 69 1.77 -36.96 -15.11
CA ASP A 69 0.40 -36.72 -15.55
C ASP A 69 -0.44 -38.00 -15.75
N THR A 70 0.11 -39.17 -15.52
CA THR A 70 -0.64 -40.43 -15.51
C THR A 70 -1.21 -40.75 -14.14
N GLN A 71 -0.79 -40.06 -13.10
CA GLN A 71 -1.20 -40.25 -11.71
C GLN A 71 -2.42 -39.39 -11.31
N THR A 72 -3.07 -38.74 -12.27
CA THR A 72 -4.28 -37.95 -12.03
C THR A 72 -5.52 -38.86 -12.06
N GLN A 73 -6.60 -38.47 -11.37
CA GLN A 73 -7.89 -39.16 -11.40
C GLN A 73 -8.66 -38.94 -12.73
N HIS A 74 -8.30 -37.91 -13.49
CA HIS A 74 -9.02 -37.46 -14.68
C HIS A 74 -8.32 -37.76 -16.01
N GLY A 75 -7.30 -38.62 -15.97
CA GLY A 75 -6.49 -38.92 -17.16
C GLY A 75 -5.34 -37.95 -17.36
N ARG A 76 -4.78 -37.97 -18.57
CA ARG A 76 -3.58 -37.21 -18.89
C ARG A 76 -3.86 -35.70 -19.04
N ILE A 77 -2.97 -34.87 -18.51
CA ILE A 77 -3.13 -33.42 -18.51
C ILE A 77 -2.75 -32.86 -19.89
N HIS A 78 -3.72 -32.27 -20.61
CA HIS A 78 -3.58 -31.77 -21.97
C HIS A 78 -2.42 -30.76 -22.09
N VAL A 79 -2.40 -29.74 -21.24
CA VAL A 79 -1.40 -28.65 -21.31
C VAL A 79 0.03 -29.13 -21.07
N LEU A 80 0.23 -30.22 -20.33
CA LEU A 80 1.56 -30.80 -20.11
C LEU A 80 2.06 -31.61 -21.32
N ARG A 81 1.14 -32.12 -22.13
CA ARG A 81 1.46 -32.98 -23.25
C ARG A 81 1.59 -32.28 -24.59
N ASN A 82 0.89 -31.15 -24.70
CA ASN A 82 0.80 -30.43 -25.97
C ASN A 82 1.61 -29.12 -25.97
N SER A 83 2.33 -28.83 -24.86
CA SER A 83 3.31 -27.74 -24.84
C SER A 83 4.64 -28.20 -25.43
N ASP A 84 5.22 -27.41 -26.33
CA ASP A 84 6.50 -27.67 -26.98
C ASP A 84 7.69 -27.51 -26.02
N MET A 85 7.54 -26.66 -25.00
CA MET A 85 8.52 -26.45 -23.96
C MET A 85 8.25 -27.35 -22.73
N PRO A 86 9.22 -27.56 -21.82
CA PRO A 86 8.99 -28.18 -20.52
C PRO A 86 7.84 -27.55 -19.78
N ALA A 87 6.88 -28.35 -19.32
CA ALA A 87 5.64 -27.88 -18.70
C ALA A 87 5.41 -28.53 -17.34
N ILE A 88 4.89 -27.74 -16.38
CA ILE A 88 4.40 -28.18 -15.08
C ILE A 88 3.00 -27.64 -14.81
N LEU A 89 2.22 -28.40 -14.03
CA LEU A 89 0.95 -27.93 -13.47
C LEU A 89 1.03 -28.01 -11.95
N ILE A 90 0.75 -26.90 -11.30
CA ILE A 90 0.83 -26.75 -9.85
C ILE A 90 -0.58 -26.72 -9.27
N GLU A 91 -0.88 -27.62 -8.35
CA GLU A 91 -2.05 -27.56 -7.49
C GLU A 91 -1.62 -26.96 -6.14
N LEU A 92 -1.87 -25.66 -5.98
CA LEU A 92 -1.36 -24.88 -4.85
C LEU A 92 -1.87 -25.40 -3.50
N ALA A 93 -3.18 -25.67 -3.40
CA ALA A 93 -3.87 -26.12 -2.20
C ALA A 93 -5.32 -26.48 -2.55
N PHE A 94 -6.06 -27.10 -1.61
CA PHE A 94 -7.44 -27.55 -1.83
C PHE A 94 -8.47 -26.48 -1.48
N ILE A 95 -9.24 -26.02 -2.47
CA ILE A 95 -10.26 -24.98 -2.29
C ILE A 95 -11.39 -25.40 -1.33
N ASN A 96 -11.66 -26.70 -1.21
CA ASN A 96 -12.70 -27.27 -0.34
C ASN A 96 -12.25 -27.46 1.11
N ASN A 97 -10.94 -27.37 1.39
CA ASN A 97 -10.41 -27.47 2.75
C ASN A 97 -10.35 -26.08 3.40
N PRO A 98 -10.94 -25.85 4.59
CA PRO A 98 -10.98 -24.52 5.20
C PRO A 98 -9.58 -23.90 5.42
N ASN A 99 -8.59 -24.67 5.88
CA ASN A 99 -7.24 -24.19 6.14
C ASN A 99 -6.50 -23.84 4.85
N ASP A 100 -6.58 -24.72 3.85
CA ASP A 100 -5.97 -24.50 2.53
C ASP A 100 -6.63 -23.31 1.81
N ALA A 101 -7.96 -23.19 1.90
CA ALA A 101 -8.70 -22.06 1.33
C ALA A 101 -8.34 -20.72 2.00
N GLU A 102 -7.97 -20.74 3.28
CA GLU A 102 -7.45 -19.55 3.96
C GLU A 102 -6.06 -19.17 3.41
N LEU A 103 -5.16 -20.13 3.20
CA LEU A 103 -3.86 -19.89 2.56
C LEU A 103 -4.04 -19.32 1.15
N LEU A 104 -4.93 -19.93 0.33
CA LEU A 104 -5.21 -19.46 -1.03
C LEU A 104 -5.73 -18.02 -1.08
N ARG A 105 -6.53 -17.60 -0.08
CA ARG A 105 -7.06 -16.23 -0.01
C ARG A 105 -6.07 -15.21 0.53
N ASN A 106 -5.24 -15.59 1.50
CA ASN A 106 -4.46 -14.64 2.29
C ASN A 106 -2.96 -14.64 1.99
N ARG A 107 -2.44 -15.65 1.25
CA ARG A 107 -1.00 -15.84 1.03
C ARG A 107 -0.62 -16.00 -0.45
N GLN A 108 -1.34 -15.35 -1.35
CA GLN A 108 -1.11 -15.45 -2.80
C GLN A 108 0.31 -15.02 -3.20
N ASN A 109 0.82 -13.93 -2.61
CA ASN A 109 2.19 -13.46 -2.86
C ASN A 109 3.25 -14.45 -2.38
N ASP A 110 3.00 -15.15 -1.29
CA ASP A 110 3.94 -16.17 -0.80
C ASP A 110 3.99 -17.38 -1.73
N PHE A 111 2.84 -17.81 -2.27
CA PHE A 111 2.80 -18.82 -3.32
C PHE A 111 3.60 -18.37 -4.56
N ALA A 112 3.39 -17.14 -5.04
CA ALA A 112 4.11 -16.59 -6.19
C ALA A 112 5.62 -16.52 -5.94
N LYS A 113 6.06 -16.00 -4.77
CA LYS A 113 7.48 -15.96 -4.37
C LYS A 113 8.10 -17.34 -4.32
N ALA A 114 7.37 -18.33 -3.78
CA ALA A 114 7.86 -19.72 -3.70
C ALA A 114 8.04 -20.35 -5.08
N ILE A 115 7.12 -20.10 -6.02
CA ILE A 115 7.24 -20.55 -7.41
C ILE A 115 8.47 -19.92 -8.06
N VAL A 116 8.60 -18.58 -7.98
CA VAL A 116 9.74 -17.86 -8.56
C VAL A 116 11.06 -18.34 -7.96
N LYS A 117 11.12 -18.57 -6.65
CA LYS A 117 12.31 -19.11 -5.99
C LYS A 117 12.66 -20.51 -6.47
N GLY A 118 11.67 -21.38 -6.63
CA GLY A 118 11.88 -22.72 -7.19
C GLY A 118 12.43 -22.69 -8.62
N LEU A 119 11.91 -21.80 -9.47
CA LEU A 119 12.38 -21.61 -10.84
C LEU A 119 13.81 -21.05 -10.89
N ALA A 120 14.11 -20.07 -10.03
CA ALA A 120 15.45 -19.49 -9.92
C ALA A 120 16.47 -20.53 -9.43
N GLU A 121 16.14 -21.33 -8.41
CA GLU A 121 16.99 -22.44 -7.97
C GLU A 121 17.24 -23.45 -9.10
N TYR A 122 16.21 -23.81 -9.88
CA TYR A 122 16.36 -24.68 -11.04
C TYR A 122 17.28 -24.08 -12.10
N GLY A 123 17.10 -22.80 -12.44
CA GLY A 123 17.89 -22.09 -13.47
C GLY A 123 19.28 -21.68 -13.01
N GLY A 124 19.64 -21.88 -11.73
CA GLY A 124 20.90 -21.37 -11.16
C GLY A 124 20.96 -19.83 -11.15
N ILE A 125 19.80 -19.18 -11.15
CA ILE A 125 19.66 -17.72 -11.16
C ILE A 125 19.67 -17.22 -9.73
N SER A 126 20.58 -16.31 -9.40
CA SER A 126 20.52 -15.57 -8.15
C SER A 126 19.40 -14.54 -8.25
N LEU A 127 18.33 -14.75 -7.49
CA LEU A 127 17.33 -13.70 -7.33
C LEU A 127 18.01 -12.49 -6.68
N PRO A 128 17.68 -11.26 -7.12
CA PRO A 128 18.11 -10.08 -6.39
C PRO A 128 17.66 -10.25 -4.94
N ALA A 129 18.53 -9.89 -3.99
CA ALA A 129 18.10 -9.82 -2.61
C ALA A 129 16.83 -8.95 -2.57
N PRO A 130 15.77 -9.39 -1.88
CA PRO A 130 14.62 -8.53 -1.72
C PRO A 130 15.12 -7.19 -1.19
N ASP A 131 14.79 -6.10 -1.90
CA ASP A 131 15.11 -4.73 -1.43
C ASP A 131 14.42 -4.42 -0.09
N VAL A 132 13.55 -5.32 0.35
CA VAL A 132 12.87 -5.29 1.65
C VAL A 132 13.25 -6.56 2.41
N VAL A 133 13.99 -6.39 3.49
CA VAL A 133 14.30 -7.45 4.47
C VAL A 133 12.98 -8.07 4.91
N ASP A 134 12.95 -9.39 5.11
CA ASP A 134 11.80 -10.14 5.66
C ASP A 134 11.62 -9.81 7.16
N THR A 135 11.45 -8.50 7.44
CA THR A 135 11.12 -7.99 8.76
C THR A 135 9.63 -8.17 9.00
N PRO A 136 9.20 -8.48 10.20
CA PRO A 136 7.78 -8.46 10.56
C PRO A 136 7.12 -7.16 10.09
N PRO A 137 5.80 -7.14 9.85
CA PRO A 137 5.10 -5.90 9.54
C PRO A 137 5.49 -4.83 10.57
N GLU A 138 5.89 -3.66 10.10
CA GLU A 138 6.28 -2.59 11.01
C GLU A 138 5.06 -2.11 11.78
N ILE A 139 5.14 -2.14 13.11
CA ILE A 139 4.11 -1.53 13.98
C ILE A 139 4.01 -0.05 13.60
N PHE A 140 2.78 0.47 13.51
CA PHE A 140 2.55 1.88 13.28
C PHE A 140 3.30 2.73 14.33
N ASP A 141 4.26 3.49 13.87
CA ASP A 141 5.05 4.41 14.69
C ASP A 141 4.81 5.84 14.19
N ILE A 142 4.09 6.65 15.00
CA ILE A 142 3.71 8.00 14.59
C ILE A 142 4.93 8.89 14.30
N ASP A 143 6.05 8.68 14.98
CA ASP A 143 7.26 9.47 14.75
C ASP A 143 7.92 9.15 13.42
N LYS A 144 7.78 7.92 12.93
CA LYS A 144 8.22 7.52 11.59
C LYS A 144 7.20 7.89 10.51
N VAL A 145 5.91 7.69 10.79
CA VAL A 145 4.83 7.90 9.82
C VAL A 145 4.54 9.38 9.59
N ALA A 146 4.61 10.21 10.63
CA ALA A 146 4.32 11.65 10.50
C ALA A 146 5.50 12.48 9.97
N VAL A 147 6.69 11.90 9.82
CA VAL A 147 7.91 12.63 9.44
C VAL A 147 7.77 13.39 8.12
N LEU A 148 7.15 12.76 7.10
CA LEU A 148 6.91 13.41 5.82
C LEU A 148 6.00 14.62 5.98
N THR A 149 4.86 14.44 6.62
CA THR A 149 3.85 15.49 6.76
C THR A 149 4.38 16.65 7.61
N ARG A 150 4.98 16.37 8.77
CA ARG A 150 5.58 17.41 9.64
C ARG A 150 6.65 18.23 8.94
N LYS A 151 7.52 17.60 8.13
CA LYS A 151 8.57 18.26 7.35
C LYS A 151 8.01 19.29 6.36
N TYR A 152 6.90 18.98 5.72
CA TYR A 152 6.32 19.81 4.66
C TYR A 152 5.28 20.82 5.15
N GLU A 153 4.77 20.69 6.38
CA GLU A 153 3.71 21.56 6.90
C GLU A 153 4.20 22.59 7.95
N SER A 154 5.07 22.23 8.90
CA SER A 154 5.37 23.11 10.04
C SER A 154 6.80 23.12 10.55
N ASN A 155 7.72 22.39 9.93
CA ASN A 155 9.05 22.11 10.49
C ASN A 155 9.02 21.47 11.91
N GLY A 156 7.91 20.85 12.31
CA GLY A 156 7.79 20.11 13.57
C GLY A 156 7.47 20.98 14.81
N ASP A 157 6.99 22.20 14.65
CA ASP A 157 6.63 23.09 15.78
C ASP A 157 5.12 23.00 16.10
N PRO A 158 4.70 22.41 17.27
CA PRO A 158 3.31 22.34 17.67
C PRO A 158 2.69 23.69 18.03
N ALA A 159 3.50 24.69 18.35
CA ALA A 159 3.07 26.06 18.62
C ALA A 159 2.92 26.91 17.35
N CYS A 160 3.31 26.40 16.19
CA CYS A 160 3.30 27.14 14.92
C CYS A 160 1.91 27.71 14.62
N VAL A 161 1.90 28.99 14.24
CA VAL A 161 0.70 29.69 13.73
C VAL A 161 1.12 30.50 12.52
N ALA A 162 0.58 30.14 11.34
CA ALA A 162 0.87 30.82 10.09
C ALA A 162 -0.33 31.67 9.65
N VAL A 163 -0.11 32.96 9.48
CA VAL A 163 -1.11 33.91 8.97
C VAL A 163 -0.70 34.32 7.58
N ASN A 164 -1.27 33.71 6.56
CA ASN A 164 -0.97 34.04 5.17
C ASN A 164 -2.10 34.93 4.59
N ALA A 165 -1.76 36.17 4.27
CA ALA A 165 -2.71 37.08 3.64
C ALA A 165 -3.15 36.53 2.28
N GLY A 166 -4.45 36.28 2.11
CA GLY A 166 -5.01 35.74 0.85
C GLY A 166 -5.09 34.21 0.77
N ASP A 167 -4.73 33.48 1.82
CA ASP A 167 -4.93 32.03 1.90
C ASP A 167 -6.41 31.71 2.13
N LEU A 168 -6.98 30.87 1.26
CA LEU A 168 -8.35 30.37 1.38
C LEU A 168 -8.57 29.55 2.67
N GLY A 169 -7.52 28.92 3.19
CA GLY A 169 -7.51 28.15 4.43
C GLY A 169 -7.56 29.02 5.70
N GLY A 170 -7.28 30.34 5.60
CA GLY A 170 -7.22 31.26 6.74
C GLY A 170 -5.94 31.14 7.53
N VAL A 171 -6.04 31.19 8.88
CA VAL A 171 -4.90 30.97 9.78
C VAL A 171 -4.68 29.45 9.92
N SER A 172 -3.44 29.02 9.80
CA SER A 172 -3.02 27.64 9.96
C SER A 172 -2.29 27.41 11.27
N TYR A 173 -2.58 26.28 11.94
CA TYR A 173 -2.14 26.02 13.31
C TYR A 173 -1.40 24.66 13.43
N GLY A 174 -0.34 24.65 14.21
CA GLY A 174 0.34 23.45 14.71
C GLY A 174 1.11 22.65 13.68
N LEU A 175 1.44 21.42 14.07
CA LEU A 175 2.27 20.47 13.33
C LEU A 175 1.77 20.18 11.91
N TYR A 176 0.46 20.23 11.71
CA TYR A 176 -0.22 19.81 10.49
C TYR A 176 -0.93 20.95 9.77
N GLN A 177 -0.64 22.19 10.17
CA GLN A 177 -1.22 23.40 9.58
C GLN A 177 -2.75 23.31 9.50
N PHE A 178 -3.39 23.03 10.64
CA PHE A 178 -4.85 22.96 10.75
C PHE A 178 -5.50 24.24 10.23
N ALA A 179 -6.23 24.13 9.13
CA ALA A 179 -6.81 25.29 8.48
C ALA A 179 -8.09 25.75 9.22
N SER A 180 -8.13 27.02 9.63
CA SER A 180 -9.24 27.56 10.40
C SER A 180 -10.51 27.81 9.59
N ASN A 181 -10.39 28.23 8.31
CA ASN A 181 -11.55 28.58 7.48
C ASN A 181 -12.39 27.37 7.06
N VAL A 182 -11.84 26.14 7.14
CA VAL A 182 -12.54 24.90 6.84
C VAL A 182 -12.90 24.11 8.11
N GLY A 183 -12.78 24.73 9.30
CA GLY A 183 -13.24 24.20 10.56
C GLY A 183 -12.36 23.11 11.20
N VAL A 184 -11.14 22.85 10.66
CA VAL A 184 -10.25 21.81 11.23
C VAL A 184 -9.81 22.15 12.64
N VAL A 185 -9.54 23.45 12.91
CA VAL A 185 -9.15 23.93 14.24
C VAL A 185 -10.28 23.77 15.23
N ASP A 186 -11.52 24.13 14.85
CA ASP A 186 -12.69 23.98 15.70
C ASP A 186 -12.93 22.51 16.05
N ASN A 187 -12.85 21.62 15.07
CA ASN A 187 -12.99 20.18 15.26
C ASN A 187 -11.88 19.60 16.17
N PHE A 188 -10.64 20.08 16.05
CA PHE A 188 -9.55 19.67 16.93
C PHE A 188 -9.80 20.13 18.38
N VAL A 189 -10.24 21.38 18.58
CA VAL A 189 -10.59 21.91 19.91
C VAL A 189 -11.74 21.14 20.54
N GLU A 190 -12.79 20.81 19.76
CA GLU A 190 -13.91 19.98 20.22
C GLU A 190 -13.45 18.58 20.59
N TRP A 191 -12.60 17.95 19.76
CA TRP A 191 -12.02 16.64 20.06
C TRP A 191 -11.20 16.67 21.35
N LEU A 192 -10.37 17.69 21.56
CA LEU A 192 -9.63 17.90 22.82
C LEU A 192 -10.57 18.06 24.03
N CYS A 193 -11.66 18.83 23.92
CA CYS A 193 -12.62 19.00 25.01
C CYS A 193 -13.20 17.67 25.48
N ASN A 194 -13.31 16.69 24.59
CA ASN A 194 -13.86 15.36 24.83
C ASN A 194 -12.78 14.30 25.06
N TYR A 195 -11.52 14.70 25.21
CA TYR A 195 -10.42 13.74 25.40
C TYR A 195 -10.60 12.97 26.73
N PRO A 196 -10.31 11.64 26.75
CA PRO A 196 -10.58 10.81 27.95
C PRO A 196 -9.82 11.25 29.20
N ASP A 197 -8.56 11.70 29.06
CA ASP A 197 -7.78 12.24 30.16
C ASP A 197 -8.18 13.70 30.41
N SER A 198 -8.62 13.97 31.63
CA SER A 198 -9.12 15.30 32.06
C SER A 198 -8.03 16.38 31.96
N THR A 199 -6.76 16.06 32.13
CA THR A 199 -5.63 16.98 32.02
C THR A 199 -5.55 17.54 30.59
N PHE A 200 -5.62 16.65 29.60
CA PHE A 200 -5.56 17.00 28.18
C PHE A 200 -6.90 17.58 27.69
N ALA A 201 -8.03 17.11 28.21
CA ALA A 201 -9.34 17.76 27.96
C ALA A 201 -9.35 19.24 28.39
N ASN A 202 -8.58 19.60 29.41
CA ASN A 202 -8.47 21.00 29.85
C ASN A 202 -7.80 21.89 28.77
N TYR A 203 -6.91 21.37 27.93
CA TYR A 203 -6.33 22.13 26.79
C TYR A 203 -7.42 22.60 25.84
N GLY A 204 -8.32 21.69 25.46
CA GLY A 204 -9.49 22.02 24.64
C GLY A 204 -10.39 23.05 25.29
N LYS A 205 -10.73 22.87 26.59
CA LYS A 205 -11.57 23.80 27.36
C LYS A 205 -10.96 25.19 27.51
N VAL A 206 -9.64 25.31 27.59
CA VAL A 206 -8.94 26.58 27.62
C VAL A 206 -8.99 27.28 26.28
N LEU A 207 -8.71 26.56 25.19
CA LEU A 207 -8.80 27.08 23.83
C LEU A 207 -10.22 27.52 23.46
N ALA A 208 -11.23 26.71 23.82
CA ALA A 208 -12.65 26.98 23.53
C ALA A 208 -13.21 28.26 24.17
N ARG A 209 -12.49 28.86 25.12
CA ARG A 209 -12.87 30.17 25.72
C ARG A 209 -12.70 31.33 24.72
N TYR A 210 -11.97 31.14 23.70
CA TYR A 210 -11.59 32.19 22.73
C TYR A 210 -12.10 31.87 21.36
N LYS A 211 -12.54 32.89 20.63
CA LYS A 211 -12.90 32.71 19.20
C LYS A 211 -11.66 32.36 18.40
N VAL A 212 -11.74 31.32 17.59
CA VAL A 212 -10.67 30.94 16.63
C VAL A 212 -10.24 32.16 15.82
N ASN A 213 -8.96 32.29 15.54
CA ASN A 213 -8.30 33.42 14.87
C ASN A 213 -8.27 34.73 15.67
N SER A 214 -8.81 34.80 16.88
CA SER A 214 -8.59 35.96 17.74
C SER A 214 -7.15 35.96 18.27
N ASN A 215 -6.62 37.16 18.55
CA ASN A 215 -5.28 37.28 19.16
C ASN A 215 -5.16 36.52 20.49
N ALA A 216 -6.25 36.37 21.23
CA ALA A 216 -6.28 35.61 22.49
C ALA A 216 -6.19 34.10 22.22
N PHE A 217 -6.89 33.57 21.19
CA PHE A 217 -6.80 32.17 20.78
C PHE A 217 -5.37 31.84 20.29
N ILE A 218 -4.81 32.68 19.42
CA ILE A 218 -3.43 32.51 18.88
C ILE A 218 -2.43 32.44 20.03
N ARG A 219 -2.47 33.38 20.96
CA ARG A 219 -1.55 33.37 22.12
C ARG A 219 -1.71 32.12 22.97
N GLN A 220 -2.96 31.69 23.21
CA GLN A 220 -3.22 30.51 24.03
C GLN A 220 -2.75 29.21 23.34
N TRP A 221 -2.91 29.10 22.01
CA TRP A 221 -2.35 28.00 21.22
C TRP A 221 -0.83 27.95 21.32
N GLN A 222 -0.18 29.10 21.11
CA GLN A 222 1.28 29.23 21.20
C GLN A 222 1.81 28.92 22.61
N GLU A 223 1.09 29.36 23.65
CA GLU A 223 1.44 29.07 25.03
C GLU A 223 1.40 27.55 25.31
N LEU A 224 0.33 26.84 24.92
CA LEU A 224 0.24 25.40 25.07
C LEU A 224 1.37 24.69 24.31
N GLY A 225 1.60 25.06 23.06
CA GLY A 225 2.64 24.46 22.22
C GLY A 225 4.08 24.77 22.68
N THR A 226 4.28 25.81 23.48
CA THR A 226 5.59 26.18 24.05
C THR A 226 5.82 25.57 25.42
N VAL A 227 4.82 25.63 26.30
CA VAL A 227 4.92 25.19 27.70
C VAL A 227 4.89 23.66 27.79
N ASP A 228 4.08 23.00 26.96
CA ASP A 228 3.98 21.54 26.92
C ASP A 228 4.03 21.02 25.48
N ALA A 229 5.11 21.34 24.79
CA ALA A 229 5.33 21.02 23.39
C ALA A 229 5.16 19.51 23.10
N VAL A 230 5.65 18.66 24.00
CA VAL A 230 5.63 17.20 23.83
C VAL A 230 4.20 16.66 23.84
N ASN A 231 3.41 16.98 24.88
CA ASN A 231 2.05 16.48 24.97
C ASN A 231 1.13 17.15 23.95
N PHE A 232 1.26 18.47 23.76
CA PHE A 232 0.43 19.17 22.79
C PHE A 232 0.71 18.74 21.34
N GLY A 233 1.98 18.40 21.02
CA GLY A 233 2.36 17.79 19.74
C GLY A 233 1.77 16.39 19.59
N ARG A 234 1.90 15.53 20.62
CA ARG A 234 1.33 14.18 20.62
C ARG A 234 -0.19 14.20 20.42
N LEU A 235 -0.91 15.13 21.02
CA LEU A 235 -2.37 15.25 20.83
C LEU A 235 -2.74 15.66 19.41
N GLN A 236 -1.93 16.49 18.75
CA GLN A 236 -2.08 16.81 17.33
C GLN A 236 -1.84 15.57 16.45
N ASP A 237 -0.84 14.75 16.79
CA ASP A 237 -0.54 13.48 16.11
C ASP A 237 -1.69 12.49 16.24
N GLU A 238 -2.21 12.30 17.44
CA GLU A 238 -3.34 11.39 17.71
C GLU A 238 -4.62 11.82 16.97
N TYR A 239 -4.88 13.12 16.93
CA TYR A 239 -6.01 13.65 16.18
C TYR A 239 -5.88 13.38 14.68
N ILE A 240 -4.73 13.67 14.10
CA ILE A 240 -4.46 13.43 12.67
C ILE A 240 -4.52 11.95 12.34
N LYS A 241 -3.95 11.10 13.21
CA LYS A 241 -4.07 9.65 13.04
C LYS A 241 -5.53 9.22 12.98
N ALA A 242 -6.32 9.61 13.98
CA ALA A 242 -7.71 9.18 14.09
C ALA A 242 -8.61 9.73 12.96
N GLN A 243 -8.43 11.00 12.57
CA GLN A 243 -9.31 11.67 11.62
C GLN A 243 -8.93 11.45 10.15
N TYR A 244 -7.68 11.15 9.86
CA TYR A 244 -7.18 11.03 8.47
C TYR A 244 -6.62 9.66 8.17
N TYR A 245 -5.61 9.20 8.93
CA TYR A 245 -4.94 7.94 8.66
C TYR A 245 -5.87 6.74 8.86
N ASP A 246 -6.49 6.61 10.03
CA ASP A 246 -7.35 5.47 10.36
C ASP A 246 -8.59 5.41 9.44
N VAL A 247 -9.10 6.57 9.01
CA VAL A 247 -10.20 6.64 8.05
C VAL A 247 -9.76 6.15 6.66
N ALA A 248 -8.57 6.56 6.21
CA ALA A 248 -8.01 6.08 4.93
C ALA A 248 -7.68 4.57 5.00
N ALA A 249 -7.04 4.12 6.09
CA ALA A 249 -6.71 2.72 6.34
C ALA A 249 -7.97 1.83 6.31
N LYS A 250 -9.04 2.26 6.96
CA LYS A 250 -10.34 1.54 6.94
C LYS A 250 -10.92 1.44 5.52
N LYS A 251 -10.82 2.51 4.72
CA LYS A 251 -11.29 2.50 3.34
C LYS A 251 -10.43 1.61 2.43
N LEU A 252 -9.11 1.58 2.64
CA LEU A 252 -8.19 0.68 1.94
C LEU A 252 -8.47 -0.78 2.32
N ALA A 253 -8.69 -1.06 3.60
CA ALA A 253 -9.06 -2.41 4.08
C ALA A 253 -10.37 -2.92 3.45
N ALA A 254 -11.36 -2.04 3.21
CA ALA A 254 -12.58 -2.40 2.47
C ALA A 254 -12.32 -2.80 1.00
N LYS A 255 -11.13 -2.50 0.48
CA LYS A 255 -10.63 -2.94 -0.84
C LYS A 255 -9.59 -4.07 -0.74
N PHE A 256 -9.54 -4.75 0.40
CA PHE A 256 -8.61 -5.85 0.67
C PHE A 256 -7.13 -5.43 0.66
N PHE A 257 -6.85 -4.20 1.09
CA PHE A 257 -5.50 -3.67 1.28
C PHE A 257 -5.28 -3.39 2.78
N ASN A 258 -4.50 -4.25 3.44
CA ASN A 258 -4.22 -4.14 4.87
C ASN A 258 -2.95 -3.32 5.11
N VAL A 259 -3.08 -2.07 5.51
CA VAL A 259 -1.97 -1.15 5.76
C VAL A 259 -0.95 -1.67 6.77
N GLU A 260 -1.34 -2.59 7.67
CA GLU A 260 -0.41 -3.15 8.65
C GLU A 260 0.61 -4.13 8.06
N LYS A 261 0.39 -4.61 6.84
CA LYS A 261 1.36 -5.43 6.11
C LYS A 261 2.46 -4.60 5.43
N HIS A 262 2.37 -3.29 5.49
CA HIS A 262 3.22 -2.36 4.76
C HIS A 262 4.20 -1.63 5.67
N THR A 263 5.24 -1.06 5.08
CA THR A 263 6.29 -0.31 5.79
C THR A 263 5.77 1.02 6.35
N ASN A 264 6.46 1.57 7.35
CA ASN A 264 6.18 2.93 7.83
C ASN A 264 6.39 3.99 6.74
N ALA A 265 7.22 3.73 5.74
CA ALA A 265 7.36 4.59 4.57
C ALA A 265 6.06 4.72 3.77
N LEU A 266 5.39 3.61 3.45
CA LEU A 266 4.09 3.65 2.77
C LEU A 266 3.00 4.20 3.68
N LYS A 267 3.00 3.86 4.97
CA LYS A 267 2.08 4.45 5.97
C LYS A 267 2.23 5.98 6.04
N ALA A 268 3.47 6.51 5.92
CA ALA A 268 3.71 7.96 5.84
C ALA A 268 3.10 8.59 4.57
N VAL A 269 3.20 7.91 3.43
CA VAL A 269 2.53 8.35 2.19
C VAL A 269 1.01 8.34 2.35
N ILE A 270 0.44 7.29 2.95
CA ILE A 270 -1.01 7.21 3.24
C ILE A 270 -1.45 8.41 4.08
N LEU A 271 -0.74 8.71 5.18
CA LEU A 271 -1.05 9.85 6.03
C LEU A 271 -0.98 11.17 5.26
N SER A 272 0.13 11.42 4.55
CA SER A 272 0.33 12.63 3.77
C SER A 272 -0.78 12.83 2.71
N ARG A 273 -1.12 11.75 1.98
CA ARG A 273 -2.19 11.81 0.96
C ARG A 273 -3.57 11.94 1.57
N ALA A 274 -3.83 11.30 2.71
CA ALA A 274 -5.11 11.45 3.41
C ALA A 274 -5.34 12.88 3.92
N ILE A 275 -4.31 13.56 4.40
CA ILE A 275 -4.40 14.97 4.83
C ILE A 275 -4.62 15.88 3.61
N GLN A 276 -3.85 15.72 2.55
CA GLN A 276 -3.89 16.63 1.40
C GLN A 276 -5.11 16.41 0.49
N ASN A 277 -5.51 15.16 0.27
CA ASN A 277 -6.53 14.78 -0.71
C ASN A 277 -7.81 14.22 -0.07
N GLY A 278 -7.86 14.17 1.26
CA GLY A 278 -8.90 13.44 2.01
C GLY A 278 -8.75 11.93 1.89
N ALA A 279 -9.41 11.17 2.77
CA ALA A 279 -9.33 9.72 2.79
C ALA A 279 -9.81 9.07 1.47
N SER A 280 -10.84 9.62 0.84
CA SER A 280 -11.33 9.09 -0.45
C SER A 280 -10.38 9.40 -1.62
N GLY A 281 -9.76 10.59 -1.63
CA GLY A 281 -8.73 10.95 -2.62
C GLY A 281 -7.48 10.08 -2.46
N CYS A 282 -7.06 9.79 -1.22
CA CYS A 282 -5.98 8.85 -0.94
C CYS A 282 -6.27 7.47 -1.57
N VAL A 283 -7.46 6.90 -1.33
CA VAL A 283 -7.85 5.60 -1.89
C VAL A 283 -7.88 5.63 -3.43
N LYS A 284 -8.39 6.72 -4.03
CA LYS A 284 -8.37 6.89 -5.49
C LYS A 284 -6.94 6.86 -6.05
N LEU A 285 -5.99 7.49 -5.35
CA LEU A 285 -4.56 7.44 -5.73
C LEU A 285 -3.98 6.02 -5.67
N PHE A 286 -4.35 5.24 -4.67
CA PHE A 286 -3.93 3.84 -4.57
C PHE A 286 -4.51 2.98 -5.69
N ASP A 287 -5.79 3.15 -6.06
CA ASP A 287 -6.40 2.46 -7.20
C ASP A 287 -5.67 2.81 -8.51
N ILE A 288 -5.35 4.09 -8.72
CA ILE A 288 -4.61 4.55 -9.90
C ILE A 288 -3.20 3.96 -9.92
N ALA A 289 -2.49 3.99 -8.79
CA ALA A 289 -1.14 3.43 -8.67
C ALA A 289 -1.15 1.92 -8.95
N CYS A 290 -2.12 1.18 -8.40
CA CYS A 290 -2.33 -0.24 -8.66
C CYS A 290 -2.45 -0.54 -10.16
N ASN A 291 -3.30 0.20 -10.87
CA ASN A 291 -3.47 0.05 -12.31
C ASN A 291 -2.18 0.40 -13.08
N LYS A 292 -1.44 1.44 -12.65
CA LYS A 292 -0.16 1.85 -13.28
C LYS A 292 0.93 0.79 -13.19
N ILE A 293 0.97 0.04 -12.09
CA ILE A 293 1.92 -1.09 -11.92
C ILE A 293 1.38 -2.40 -12.49
N GLY A 294 0.29 -2.34 -13.29
CA GLY A 294 -0.24 -3.48 -14.04
C GLY A 294 -1.04 -4.47 -13.20
N GLN A 295 -1.51 -4.09 -12.01
CA GLN A 295 -2.27 -4.99 -11.14
C GLN A 295 -3.78 -4.71 -11.21
N PRO A 296 -4.63 -5.75 -11.18
CA PRO A 296 -6.08 -5.60 -11.41
C PRO A 296 -6.82 -4.91 -10.26
N ASN A 297 -6.35 -5.04 -9.02
CA ASN A 297 -6.91 -4.38 -7.84
C ASN A 297 -5.95 -4.45 -6.64
N LEU A 298 -6.26 -3.72 -5.56
CA LEU A 298 -5.38 -3.56 -4.40
C LEU A 298 -5.06 -4.85 -3.66
N SER A 299 -5.91 -5.90 -3.73
CA SER A 299 -5.62 -7.16 -3.05
C SER A 299 -4.40 -7.90 -3.62
N TYR A 300 -4.01 -7.60 -4.87
CA TYR A 300 -2.82 -8.19 -5.50
C TYR A 300 -1.51 -7.55 -5.05
N ILE A 301 -1.59 -6.40 -4.40
CA ILE A 301 -0.43 -5.63 -3.94
C ILE A 301 -0.44 -5.41 -2.42
N ASP A 302 -1.21 -6.20 -1.68
CA ASP A 302 -1.34 -6.16 -0.22
C ASP A 302 -0.15 -6.82 0.49
N ASP A 303 1.05 -6.36 0.15
CA ASP A 303 2.33 -6.81 0.72
C ASP A 303 3.38 -5.69 0.57
N LYS A 304 4.21 -5.48 1.60
CA LYS A 304 5.30 -4.47 1.61
C LYS A 304 6.27 -4.56 0.41
N TRP A 305 6.31 -5.69 -0.27
CA TRP A 305 7.09 -5.86 -1.51
C TRP A 305 6.72 -4.85 -2.59
N PHE A 306 5.47 -4.40 -2.62
CA PHE A 306 4.99 -3.42 -3.59
C PHE A 306 5.15 -1.96 -3.13
N ASP A 307 5.63 -1.69 -1.91
CA ASP A 307 5.65 -0.33 -1.34
C ASP A 307 6.44 0.65 -2.19
N LYS A 308 7.61 0.25 -2.67
CA LYS A 308 8.47 1.07 -3.55
C LYS A 308 7.75 1.44 -4.85
N ASP A 309 7.10 0.46 -5.47
CA ASP A 309 6.40 0.66 -6.74
C ASP A 309 5.14 1.52 -6.55
N LEU A 310 4.41 1.30 -5.45
CA LEU A 310 3.27 2.12 -5.05
C LEU A 310 3.67 3.58 -4.79
N ILE A 311 4.72 3.80 -4.01
CA ILE A 311 5.25 5.15 -3.73
C ILE A 311 5.61 5.85 -5.05
N ASN A 312 6.36 5.19 -5.93
CA ASN A 312 6.73 5.76 -7.23
C ASN A 312 5.48 6.06 -8.07
N ALA A 313 4.57 5.11 -8.22
CA ALA A 313 3.39 5.26 -9.06
C ALA A 313 2.46 6.39 -8.59
N ILE A 314 2.27 6.55 -7.26
CA ILE A 314 1.48 7.63 -6.66
C ILE A 314 2.09 9.00 -6.99
N TYR A 315 3.39 9.18 -6.73
CA TYR A 315 4.02 10.49 -6.94
C TYR A 315 4.27 10.80 -8.41
N ASP A 316 4.59 9.83 -9.25
CA ASP A 316 4.68 10.02 -10.70
C ASP A 316 3.34 10.46 -11.28
N TYR A 317 2.24 9.91 -10.78
CA TYR A 317 0.90 10.35 -11.18
C TYR A 317 0.62 11.79 -10.75
N LEU A 318 0.88 12.14 -9.49
CA LEU A 318 0.66 13.50 -8.98
C LEU A 318 1.53 14.56 -9.70
N ILE A 319 2.76 14.20 -10.04
CA ILE A 319 3.65 15.09 -10.83
C ILE A 319 3.06 15.33 -12.21
N VAL A 320 2.59 14.28 -12.91
CA VAL A 320 1.93 14.39 -14.22
C VAL A 320 0.65 15.21 -14.11
N GLU A 321 -0.16 15.03 -13.06
CA GLU A 321 -1.34 15.85 -12.80
C GLU A 321 -1.01 17.35 -12.73
N CYS A 322 0.09 17.71 -12.01
CA CYS A 322 0.56 19.10 -11.98
C CYS A 322 1.00 19.60 -13.36
N ASP A 323 1.70 18.77 -14.15
CA ASP A 323 2.18 19.12 -15.49
C ASP A 323 1.04 19.30 -16.50
N LEU A 324 -0.07 18.57 -16.33
CA LEU A 324 -1.28 18.64 -17.17
C LEU A 324 -2.30 19.68 -16.70
N SER A 325 -2.06 20.37 -15.57
CA SER A 325 -2.99 21.36 -15.03
C SER A 325 -3.20 22.53 -16.01
N GLN A 326 -4.44 22.98 -16.14
CA GLN A 326 -4.84 24.09 -17.02
C GLN A 326 -5.64 25.12 -16.22
N PRO A 327 -5.58 26.42 -16.60
CA PRO A 327 -6.38 27.45 -15.98
C PRO A 327 -7.86 27.32 -16.41
N ASP A 328 -8.77 27.45 -15.45
CA ASP A 328 -10.19 27.61 -15.71
C ASP A 328 -10.53 29.06 -16.13
N GLY A 329 -11.81 29.32 -16.41
CA GLY A 329 -12.29 30.65 -16.81
C GLY A 329 -12.11 31.75 -15.74
N TYR A 330 -11.70 31.40 -14.51
CA TYR A 330 -11.46 32.30 -13.39
C TYR A 330 -9.97 32.40 -13.02
N GLY A 331 -9.08 31.78 -13.82
CA GLY A 331 -7.62 31.78 -13.58
C GLY A 331 -7.14 30.81 -12.51
N ILE A 332 -8.00 29.91 -12.05
CA ILE A 332 -7.63 28.82 -11.15
C ILE A 332 -7.15 27.64 -12.00
N TRP A 333 -5.95 27.18 -11.76
CA TRP A 333 -5.39 25.99 -12.39
C TRP A 333 -5.91 24.72 -11.70
N ARG A 334 -6.37 23.77 -12.50
CA ARG A 334 -6.81 22.46 -12.03
C ARG A 334 -6.19 21.35 -12.85
N SER A 335 -5.82 20.28 -12.17
CA SER A 335 -5.40 19.05 -12.83
C SER A 335 -6.62 18.25 -13.33
N PRO A 336 -6.44 17.34 -14.31
CA PRO A 336 -7.52 16.53 -14.87
C PRO A 336 -8.39 15.83 -13.85
N ASP A 337 -7.78 15.26 -12.81
CA ASP A 337 -8.45 14.52 -11.73
C ASP A 337 -8.66 15.33 -10.45
N ASP A 338 -8.40 16.65 -10.50
CA ASP A 338 -8.54 17.61 -9.40
C ASP A 338 -7.67 17.34 -8.15
N PHE A 339 -6.54 16.63 -8.32
CA PHE A 339 -5.57 16.44 -7.25
C PHE A 339 -4.70 17.67 -7.00
N CYS A 340 -4.57 18.55 -7.97
CA CYS A 340 -3.80 19.78 -7.92
C CYS A 340 -4.68 20.95 -8.36
N HIS A 341 -4.87 21.95 -7.51
CA HIS A 341 -5.59 23.17 -7.85
C HIS A 341 -5.00 24.41 -7.15
N GLY A 342 -5.21 25.56 -7.74
CA GLY A 342 -4.72 26.85 -7.24
C GLY A 342 -4.25 27.76 -8.36
N ASN A 343 -3.47 28.79 -8.06
CA ASN A 343 -2.81 29.57 -9.10
C ASN A 343 -1.58 28.81 -9.63
N LYS A 344 -0.99 29.30 -10.73
CA LYS A 344 0.16 28.66 -11.39
C LYS A 344 1.33 28.43 -10.44
N ASN A 345 1.60 29.36 -9.54
CA ASN A 345 2.72 29.24 -8.60
C ASN A 345 2.45 28.13 -7.56
N ILE A 346 1.20 27.96 -7.12
CA ILE A 346 0.78 26.85 -6.24
C ILE A 346 0.99 25.52 -6.95
N ILE A 347 0.59 25.37 -8.21
CA ILE A 347 0.80 24.14 -8.98
C ILE A 347 2.30 23.80 -9.10
N LEU A 348 3.15 24.78 -9.40
CA LEU A 348 4.59 24.58 -9.47
C LEU A 348 5.20 24.20 -8.09
N ALA A 349 4.70 24.79 -7.02
CA ALA A 349 5.12 24.46 -5.65
C ALA A 349 4.68 23.03 -5.28
N LEU A 350 3.45 22.62 -5.59
CA LEU A 350 2.95 21.25 -5.37
C LEU A 350 3.79 20.23 -6.15
N ARG A 351 4.05 20.50 -7.43
CA ARG A 351 4.93 19.64 -8.24
C ARG A 351 6.30 19.45 -7.61
N SER A 352 6.93 20.55 -7.19
CA SER A 352 8.24 20.50 -6.53
C SER A 352 8.19 19.79 -5.19
N ARG A 353 7.08 19.92 -4.45
CA ARG A 353 6.82 19.17 -3.22
C ARG A 353 6.75 17.68 -3.51
N PHE A 354 5.95 17.24 -4.50
CA PHE A 354 5.79 15.82 -4.82
C PHE A 354 7.09 15.15 -5.22
N VAL A 355 7.95 15.82 -5.99
CA VAL A 355 9.28 15.29 -6.35
C VAL A 355 10.13 15.04 -5.09
N ARG A 356 10.17 16.01 -4.15
CA ARG A 356 10.95 15.88 -2.91
C ARG A 356 10.33 14.86 -1.96
N GLU A 357 9.02 14.88 -1.78
CA GLU A 357 8.30 13.99 -0.88
C GLU A 357 8.43 12.53 -1.33
N ARG A 358 8.42 12.25 -2.65
CA ARG A 358 8.76 10.94 -3.20
C ARG A 358 10.15 10.48 -2.79
N ALA A 359 11.16 11.35 -2.97
CA ALA A 359 12.53 11.01 -2.62
C ALA A 359 12.68 10.71 -1.12
N ASP A 360 12.05 11.52 -0.26
CA ASP A 360 12.04 11.30 1.18
C ASP A 360 11.33 10.00 1.57
N ALA A 361 10.18 9.69 0.94
CA ALA A 361 9.45 8.44 1.18
C ALA A 361 10.27 7.21 0.77
N LEU A 362 10.98 7.27 -0.35
CA LEU A 362 11.88 6.20 -0.80
C LEU A 362 13.11 6.06 0.11
N GLU A 363 13.58 7.14 0.73
CA GLU A 363 14.66 7.06 1.72
C GLU A 363 14.19 6.37 3.01
N LEU A 364 12.94 6.60 3.43
CA LEU A 364 12.35 5.89 4.59
C LEU A 364 12.24 4.38 4.39
N LEU A 365 12.20 3.88 3.14
CA LEU A 365 12.23 2.43 2.87
C LEU A 365 13.58 1.77 3.19
N LYS A 366 14.64 2.56 3.32
CA LYS A 366 16.00 2.06 3.59
C LYS A 366 16.36 2.08 5.09
N ALA A 367 15.55 2.78 5.90
CA ALA A 367 15.75 2.97 7.34
C ALA A 367 15.12 1.86 8.15
#